data_dd7cbf659e603b22acd18eb4a2da4eae
#
_entry.id   dd7cbf659e603b22acd18eb4a2da4eae
#
_cell.length_a   1.000
_cell.length_b   1.000
_cell.length_c   1.000
_cell.angle_alpha   90.00
_cell.angle_beta   90.00
_cell.angle_gamma   90.00
#
_symmetry.space_group_name_H-M   'P 1'
#
loop_
_entity.id
_entity.type
_entity.pdbx_description
1 polymer ?
#
loop_
_entity_poly.entity_id
_entity_poly.type
_entity_poly.pdbx_seq_one_letter_code
_entity_poly.pdbx_strand_id
1 'polypeptide(L)'
;AALYVQRALDINVAAKSRWGIAAIKGNLAYSCYYFQGKIDLAFQTTSEALRIAEESGDSFSKGIAYGSHGVSCYGKGLLGEAEKNLIKGMEYLGKTNEGAWNANARFHLGDTYFEMGDFSKSKEHYEKGIWVWERNRLVPSWANFSKVGLARSKVMNKERDVNLESLYTYSRNNKVKVLEGWIQRYIGEILMNIDDRHTSEAEHWIQKAIEADQRNRMMFPLGKDYALYAELFKRKGDRLKAQENLGKAIEIFKECGADGWVVKAEKELAMIT
;
A
#
# COMPACT_ATOMS: atom_id res chain seq x y z
N ALA A 1 3.62 14.79 -12.09
CA ALA A 1 2.55 13.81 -12.33
C ALA A 1 1.16 14.44 -12.13
N ALA A 2 0.82 15.00 -10.97
CA ALA A 2 -0.52 15.54 -10.67
C ALA A 2 -1.07 16.51 -11.72
N LEU A 3 -0.23 17.43 -12.21
CA LEU A 3 -0.64 18.39 -13.25
C LEU A 3 -1.15 17.72 -14.54
N TYR A 4 -0.46 16.67 -14.98
CA TYR A 4 -0.86 15.95 -16.21
C TYR A 4 -2.14 15.14 -16.01
N VAL A 5 -2.31 14.52 -14.84
CA VAL A 5 -3.53 13.79 -14.52
C VAL A 5 -4.72 14.74 -14.40
N GLN A 6 -4.51 15.94 -13.80
CA GLN A 6 -5.55 16.97 -13.75
C GLN A 6 -5.95 17.46 -15.16
N ARG A 7 -4.99 17.74 -16.04
CA ARG A 7 -5.29 18.11 -17.43
C ARG A 7 -6.05 17.04 -18.18
N ALA A 8 -5.70 15.75 -17.95
CA ALA A 8 -6.45 14.65 -18.54
C ALA A 8 -7.89 14.61 -18.03
N LEU A 9 -8.12 14.90 -16.74
CA LEU A 9 -9.45 15.02 -16.18
C LEU A 9 -10.25 16.16 -16.85
N ASP A 10 -9.65 17.34 -16.97
CA ASP A 10 -10.30 18.53 -17.56
C ASP A 10 -10.72 18.24 -19.02
N ILE A 11 -9.88 17.58 -19.80
CA ILE A 11 -10.20 17.16 -21.19
C ILE A 11 -11.40 16.20 -21.20
N ASN A 12 -11.42 15.19 -20.32
CA ASN A 12 -12.52 14.23 -20.29
C ASN A 12 -13.83 14.85 -19.80
N VAL A 13 -13.76 15.83 -18.89
CA VAL A 13 -14.93 16.63 -18.44
C VAL A 13 -15.47 17.46 -19.61
N ALA A 14 -14.61 18.18 -20.36
CA ALA A 14 -15.00 18.95 -21.53
C ALA A 14 -15.62 18.07 -22.62
N ALA A 15 -15.08 16.86 -22.83
CA ALA A 15 -15.58 15.89 -23.77
C ALA A 15 -16.83 15.12 -23.27
N LYS A 16 -17.30 15.36 -22.04
CA LYS A 16 -18.38 14.62 -21.37
C LYS A 16 -18.19 13.10 -21.41
N SER A 17 -16.93 12.64 -21.37
CA SER A 17 -16.55 11.22 -21.41
C SER A 17 -16.68 10.59 -20.03
N ARG A 18 -17.81 9.98 -19.71
CA ARG A 18 -18.05 9.37 -18.38
C ARG A 18 -17.00 8.33 -18.00
N TRP A 19 -16.68 7.41 -18.92
CA TRP A 19 -15.68 6.39 -18.65
C TRP A 19 -14.29 6.99 -18.40
N GLY A 20 -13.92 8.01 -19.18
CA GLY A 20 -12.64 8.72 -19.01
C GLY A 20 -12.58 9.49 -17.70
N ILE A 21 -13.66 10.18 -17.32
CA ILE A 21 -13.76 10.90 -16.04
C ILE A 21 -13.57 9.91 -14.87
N ALA A 22 -14.27 8.77 -14.90
CA ALA A 22 -14.18 7.76 -13.83
C ALA A 22 -12.76 7.17 -13.72
N ALA A 23 -12.17 6.75 -14.84
CA ALA A 23 -10.83 6.19 -14.88
C ALA A 23 -9.75 7.18 -14.40
N ILE A 24 -9.82 8.45 -14.86
CA ILE A 24 -8.85 9.47 -14.46
C ILE A 24 -9.02 9.88 -13.00
N LYS A 25 -10.26 10.00 -12.48
CA LYS A 25 -10.48 10.26 -11.04
C LYS A 25 -9.90 9.12 -10.17
N GLY A 26 -10.11 7.85 -10.55
CA GLY A 26 -9.50 6.71 -9.86
C GLY A 26 -7.97 6.78 -9.86
N ASN A 27 -7.38 7.09 -11.02
CA ASN A 27 -5.93 7.26 -11.16
C ASN A 27 -5.40 8.44 -10.33
N LEU A 28 -6.07 9.59 -10.34
CA LEU A 28 -5.71 10.79 -9.56
C LEU A 28 -5.70 10.47 -8.05
N ALA A 29 -6.75 9.81 -7.57
CA ALA A 29 -6.85 9.42 -6.18
C ALA A 29 -5.72 8.47 -5.76
N TYR A 30 -5.45 7.44 -6.56
CA TYR A 30 -4.39 6.48 -6.31
C TYR A 30 -2.99 7.10 -6.45
N SER A 31 -2.67 7.67 -7.61
CA SER A 31 -1.30 8.09 -7.94
C SER A 31 -0.86 9.40 -7.27
N CYS A 32 -1.81 10.21 -6.81
CA CYS A 32 -1.51 11.52 -6.21
C CYS A 32 -1.97 11.60 -4.75
N TYR A 33 -3.25 11.39 -4.46
CA TYR A 33 -3.77 11.67 -3.12
C TYR A 33 -3.35 10.61 -2.10
N TYR A 34 -3.48 9.31 -2.45
CA TYR A 34 -3.10 8.22 -1.56
C TYR A 34 -1.64 8.31 -1.11
N PHE A 35 -0.70 8.44 -2.05
CA PHE A 35 0.73 8.55 -1.73
C PHE A 35 1.09 9.82 -0.97
N GLN A 36 0.34 10.93 -1.15
CA GLN A 36 0.52 12.15 -0.38
C GLN A 36 -0.10 12.10 1.02
N GLY A 37 -0.74 11.00 1.39
CA GLY A 37 -1.45 10.89 2.66
C GLY A 37 -2.80 11.61 2.72
N LYS A 38 -3.34 12.08 1.59
CA LYS A 38 -4.66 12.71 1.51
C LYS A 38 -5.74 11.64 1.41
N ILE A 39 -5.85 10.80 2.43
CA ILE A 39 -6.67 9.57 2.39
C ILE A 39 -8.16 9.90 2.28
N ASP A 40 -8.65 10.90 3.03
CA ASP A 40 -10.05 11.34 2.90
C ASP A 40 -10.38 11.81 1.49
N LEU A 41 -9.51 12.62 0.90
CA LEU A 41 -9.72 13.12 -0.46
C LEU A 41 -9.65 11.99 -1.49
N ALA A 42 -8.74 11.02 -1.30
CA ALA A 42 -8.67 9.83 -2.13
C ALA A 42 -9.96 9.03 -2.05
N PHE A 43 -10.48 8.78 -0.85
CA PHE A 43 -11.70 8.04 -0.62
C PHE A 43 -12.93 8.72 -1.24
N GLN A 44 -13.10 10.03 -1.05
CA GLN A 44 -14.19 10.81 -1.65
C GLN A 44 -14.10 10.79 -3.17
N THR A 45 -12.92 11.03 -3.73
CA THR A 45 -12.69 11.05 -5.18
C THR A 45 -12.97 9.70 -5.83
N THR A 46 -12.57 8.60 -5.17
CA THR A 46 -12.84 7.24 -5.69
C THR A 46 -14.29 6.83 -5.52
N SER A 47 -15.00 7.29 -4.48
CA SER A 47 -16.44 7.07 -4.32
C SER A 47 -17.21 7.73 -5.48
N GLU A 48 -16.83 8.95 -5.86
CA GLU A 48 -17.41 9.62 -7.03
C GLU A 48 -17.03 8.90 -8.34
N ALA A 49 -15.77 8.46 -8.48
CA ALA A 49 -15.33 7.69 -9.63
C ALA A 49 -16.15 6.40 -9.81
N LEU A 50 -16.47 5.68 -8.72
CA LEU A 50 -17.31 4.50 -8.74
C LEU A 50 -18.72 4.80 -9.26
N ARG A 51 -19.37 5.85 -8.76
CA ARG A 51 -20.70 6.24 -9.22
C ARG A 51 -20.70 6.51 -10.72
N ILE A 52 -19.74 7.28 -11.21
CA ILE A 52 -19.62 7.62 -12.64
C ILE A 52 -19.29 6.38 -13.48
N ALA A 53 -18.44 5.47 -12.98
CA ALA A 53 -18.10 4.23 -13.67
C ALA A 53 -19.32 3.30 -13.82
N GLU A 54 -20.14 3.18 -12.77
CA GLU A 54 -21.38 2.39 -12.84
C GLU A 54 -22.35 2.97 -13.88
N GLU A 55 -22.51 4.30 -13.92
CA GLU A 55 -23.33 4.99 -14.91
C GLU A 55 -22.80 4.85 -16.35
N SER A 56 -21.48 4.72 -16.52
CA SER A 56 -20.86 4.58 -17.85
C SER A 56 -21.08 3.20 -18.47
N GLY A 57 -21.24 2.17 -17.63
CA GLY A 57 -21.30 0.76 -18.05
C GLY A 57 -19.98 0.16 -18.54
N ASP A 58 -18.91 0.95 -18.67
CA ASP A 58 -17.64 0.52 -19.24
C ASP A 58 -16.81 -0.31 -18.24
N SER A 59 -16.35 -1.50 -18.68
CA SER A 59 -15.62 -2.43 -17.81
C SER A 59 -14.24 -1.94 -17.39
N PHE A 60 -13.53 -1.22 -18.25
CA PHE A 60 -12.20 -0.69 -17.92
C PHE A 60 -12.31 0.38 -16.82
N SER A 61 -13.19 1.37 -16.99
CA SER A 61 -13.40 2.41 -15.99
C SER A 61 -13.92 1.86 -14.66
N LYS A 62 -14.81 0.84 -14.69
CA LYS A 62 -15.23 0.12 -13.49
C LYS A 62 -14.05 -0.56 -12.81
N GLY A 63 -13.20 -1.25 -13.54
CA GLY A 63 -12.02 -1.90 -13.00
C GLY A 63 -11.07 -0.94 -12.29
N ILE A 64 -10.78 0.20 -12.93
CA ILE A 64 -9.94 1.26 -12.34
C ILE A 64 -10.63 1.85 -11.09
N ALA A 65 -11.91 2.22 -11.17
CA ALA A 65 -12.63 2.85 -10.08
C ALA A 65 -12.74 1.94 -8.85
N TYR A 66 -13.12 0.67 -9.04
CA TYR A 66 -13.17 -0.31 -7.96
C TYR A 66 -11.80 -0.58 -7.35
N GLY A 67 -10.77 -0.80 -8.18
CA GLY A 67 -9.41 -1.00 -7.73
C GLY A 67 -8.89 0.17 -6.90
N SER A 68 -9.02 1.39 -7.40
CA SER A 68 -8.59 2.60 -6.69
C SER A 68 -9.39 2.86 -5.42
N HIS A 69 -10.71 2.57 -5.43
CA HIS A 69 -11.53 2.70 -4.22
C HIS A 69 -11.13 1.67 -3.16
N GLY A 70 -10.82 0.44 -3.56
CA GLY A 70 -10.28 -0.57 -2.65
C GLY A 70 -8.99 -0.13 -1.98
N VAL A 71 -8.07 0.52 -2.72
CA VAL A 71 -6.85 1.10 -2.13
C VAL A 71 -7.19 2.25 -1.16
N SER A 72 -8.17 3.09 -1.48
CA SER A 72 -8.60 4.17 -0.59
C SER A 72 -9.26 3.61 0.68
N CYS A 73 -10.02 2.52 0.58
CA CYS A 73 -10.56 1.79 1.73
C CYS A 73 -9.45 1.22 2.62
N TYR A 74 -8.38 0.64 2.02
CA TYR A 74 -7.20 0.23 2.77
C TYR A 74 -6.56 1.41 3.51
N GLY A 75 -6.39 2.55 2.84
CA GLY A 75 -5.89 3.78 3.47
C GLY A 75 -6.75 4.26 4.65
N LYS A 76 -8.08 4.09 4.58
CA LYS A 76 -9.00 4.36 5.69
C LYS A 76 -8.95 3.30 6.80
N GLY A 77 -8.29 2.16 6.60
CA GLY A 77 -8.30 1.02 7.52
C GLY A 77 -9.56 0.15 7.42
N LEU A 78 -10.37 0.33 6.38
CA LEU A 78 -11.59 -0.43 6.10
C LEU A 78 -11.24 -1.71 5.31
N LEU A 79 -10.54 -2.65 5.96
CA LEU A 79 -9.91 -3.79 5.28
C LEU A 79 -10.91 -4.71 4.55
N GLY A 80 -12.09 -4.96 5.11
CA GLY A 80 -13.12 -5.77 4.45
C GLY A 80 -13.70 -5.10 3.19
N GLU A 81 -13.89 -3.77 3.21
CA GLU A 81 -14.30 -3.03 2.02
C GLU A 81 -13.16 -2.93 0.99
N ALA A 82 -11.90 -2.86 1.45
CA ALA A 82 -10.74 -2.91 0.57
C ALA A 82 -10.69 -4.24 -0.20
N GLU A 83 -10.79 -5.38 0.50
CA GLU A 83 -10.86 -6.72 -0.10
C GLU A 83 -11.95 -6.79 -1.17
N LYS A 84 -13.19 -6.48 -0.81
CA LYS A 84 -14.36 -6.55 -1.68
C LYS A 84 -14.19 -5.72 -2.96
N ASN A 85 -13.74 -4.47 -2.82
CA ASN A 85 -13.58 -3.56 -3.94
C ASN A 85 -12.39 -3.95 -4.85
N LEU A 86 -11.26 -4.39 -4.26
CA LEU A 86 -10.11 -4.86 -5.04
C LEU A 86 -10.44 -6.11 -5.86
N ILE A 87 -11.17 -7.08 -5.28
CA ILE A 87 -11.63 -8.28 -6.00
C ILE A 87 -12.53 -7.87 -7.17
N LYS A 88 -13.52 -7.01 -6.93
CA LYS A 88 -14.43 -6.54 -7.97
C LYS A 88 -13.70 -5.76 -9.06
N GLY A 89 -12.71 -4.96 -8.70
CA GLY A 89 -11.83 -4.29 -9.66
C GLY A 89 -11.11 -5.27 -10.56
N MET A 90 -10.51 -6.33 -9.99
CA MET A 90 -9.84 -7.37 -10.77
C MET A 90 -10.77 -8.13 -11.72
N GLU A 91 -12.02 -8.42 -11.31
CA GLU A 91 -13.01 -9.08 -12.17
C GLU A 91 -13.30 -8.25 -13.42
N TYR A 92 -13.45 -6.93 -13.29
CA TYR A 92 -13.64 -6.04 -14.43
C TYR A 92 -12.38 -5.91 -15.29
N LEU A 93 -11.20 -5.75 -14.68
CA LEU A 93 -9.92 -5.64 -15.39
C LEU A 93 -9.57 -6.93 -16.13
N GLY A 94 -9.96 -8.09 -15.62
CA GLY A 94 -9.79 -9.37 -16.29
C GLY A 94 -10.50 -9.45 -17.64
N LYS A 95 -11.58 -8.68 -17.83
CA LYS A 95 -12.33 -8.59 -19.09
C LYS A 95 -11.66 -7.68 -20.13
N THR A 96 -10.74 -6.81 -19.69
CA THR A 96 -10.10 -5.79 -20.55
C THR A 96 -8.64 -6.09 -20.87
N ASN A 97 -8.10 -7.20 -20.38
CA ASN A 97 -6.69 -7.59 -20.52
C ASN A 97 -5.67 -6.56 -19.94
N GLU A 98 -6.09 -5.75 -18.97
CA GLU A 98 -5.27 -4.72 -18.34
C GLU A 98 -4.34 -5.28 -17.26
N GLY A 99 -3.15 -5.69 -17.68
CA GLY A 99 -2.18 -6.36 -16.81
C GLY A 99 -1.67 -5.51 -15.66
N ALA A 100 -1.31 -4.23 -15.90
CA ALA A 100 -0.71 -3.37 -14.88
C ALA A 100 -1.65 -3.09 -13.70
N TRP A 101 -2.91 -2.73 -13.99
CA TRP A 101 -3.90 -2.49 -12.95
C TRP A 101 -4.31 -3.76 -12.20
N ASN A 102 -4.38 -4.89 -12.92
CA ASN A 102 -4.65 -6.19 -12.29
C ASN A 102 -3.53 -6.58 -11.33
N ALA A 103 -2.26 -6.45 -11.74
CA ALA A 103 -1.12 -6.73 -10.89
C ALA A 103 -1.06 -5.79 -9.66
N ASN A 104 -1.39 -4.51 -9.85
CA ASN A 104 -1.48 -3.53 -8.78
C ASN A 104 -2.59 -3.87 -7.77
N ALA A 105 -3.79 -4.23 -8.23
CA ALA A 105 -4.88 -4.67 -7.36
C ALA A 105 -4.50 -5.93 -6.56
N ARG A 106 -3.77 -6.88 -7.18
CA ARG A 106 -3.24 -8.07 -6.48
C ARG A 106 -2.23 -7.72 -5.41
N PHE A 107 -1.34 -6.76 -5.68
CA PHE A 107 -0.40 -6.25 -4.70
C PHE A 107 -1.14 -5.70 -3.45
N HIS A 108 -2.13 -4.83 -3.67
CA HIS A 108 -2.91 -4.26 -2.55
C HIS A 108 -3.81 -5.29 -1.85
N LEU A 109 -4.26 -6.33 -2.53
CA LEU A 109 -4.91 -7.47 -1.87
C LEU A 109 -3.93 -8.24 -1.00
N GLY A 110 -2.69 -8.44 -1.47
CA GLY A 110 -1.63 -9.01 -0.67
C GLY A 110 -1.43 -8.24 0.64
N ASP A 111 -1.33 -6.91 0.56
CA ASP A 111 -1.24 -6.04 1.74
C ASP A 111 -2.48 -6.11 2.63
N THR A 112 -3.68 -6.12 2.01
CA THR A 112 -4.94 -6.18 2.76
C THR A 112 -5.05 -7.48 3.55
N TYR A 113 -4.78 -8.61 2.95
CA TYR A 113 -4.79 -9.91 3.64
C TYR A 113 -3.67 -10.02 4.68
N PHE A 114 -2.51 -9.42 4.43
CA PHE A 114 -1.44 -9.35 5.42
C PHE A 114 -1.93 -8.63 6.70
N GLU A 115 -2.56 -7.48 6.56
CA GLU A 115 -3.09 -6.70 7.70
C GLU A 115 -4.28 -7.39 8.39
N MET A 116 -5.00 -8.27 7.70
CA MET A 116 -6.03 -9.14 8.26
C MET A 116 -5.45 -10.38 8.98
N GLY A 117 -4.14 -10.64 8.84
CA GLY A 117 -3.48 -11.83 9.40
C GLY A 117 -3.63 -13.10 8.55
N ASP A 118 -4.25 -13.01 7.37
CA ASP A 118 -4.33 -14.13 6.42
C ASP A 118 -3.11 -14.16 5.50
N PHE A 119 -1.99 -14.60 6.07
CA PHE A 119 -0.70 -14.62 5.36
C PHE A 119 -0.69 -15.59 4.17
N SER A 120 -1.51 -16.62 4.18
CA SER A 120 -1.64 -17.57 3.08
C SER A 120 -2.26 -16.91 1.84
N LYS A 121 -3.39 -16.20 2.00
CA LYS A 121 -3.99 -15.43 0.91
C LYS A 121 -3.09 -14.27 0.49
N SER A 122 -2.45 -13.59 1.43
CA SER A 122 -1.47 -12.54 1.14
C SER A 122 -0.40 -13.05 0.18
N LYS A 123 0.22 -14.18 0.49
CA LYS A 123 1.21 -14.86 -0.36
C LYS A 123 0.67 -15.17 -1.75
N GLU A 124 -0.49 -15.80 -1.84
CA GLU A 124 -1.14 -16.15 -3.10
C GLU A 124 -1.33 -14.93 -4.02
N HIS A 125 -1.79 -13.81 -3.47
CA HIS A 125 -2.02 -12.60 -4.24
C HIS A 125 -0.72 -11.95 -4.71
N TYR A 126 0.34 -11.93 -3.89
CA TYR A 126 1.65 -11.46 -4.33
C TYR A 126 2.23 -12.34 -5.45
N GLU A 127 2.17 -13.67 -5.32
CA GLU A 127 2.66 -14.60 -6.35
C GLU A 127 1.97 -14.37 -7.70
N LYS A 128 0.63 -14.29 -7.69
CA LYS A 128 -0.15 -13.99 -8.89
C LYS A 128 0.15 -12.59 -9.46
N GLY A 129 0.37 -11.60 -8.61
CA GLY A 129 0.77 -10.25 -9.02
C GLY A 129 2.15 -10.22 -9.67
N ILE A 130 3.14 -10.89 -9.09
CA ILE A 130 4.51 -11.02 -9.63
C ILE A 130 4.45 -11.65 -11.02
N TRP A 131 3.71 -12.75 -11.17
CA TRP A 131 3.56 -13.41 -12.47
C TRP A 131 3.02 -12.45 -13.55
N VAL A 132 2.03 -11.59 -13.21
CA VAL A 132 1.48 -10.61 -14.15
C VAL A 132 2.51 -9.54 -14.50
N TRP A 133 3.24 -9.00 -13.52
CA TRP A 133 4.29 -8.00 -13.73
C TRP A 133 5.38 -8.52 -14.68
N GLU A 134 5.88 -9.74 -14.43
CA GLU A 134 6.99 -10.34 -15.18
C GLU A 134 6.56 -10.75 -16.61
N ARG A 135 5.40 -11.41 -16.74
CA ARG A 135 4.88 -11.82 -18.04
C ARG A 135 4.69 -10.66 -19.02
N ASN A 136 4.23 -9.53 -18.49
CA ASN A 136 3.97 -8.34 -19.31
C ASN A 136 5.18 -7.40 -19.40
N ARG A 137 6.31 -7.76 -18.80
CA ARG A 137 7.53 -6.93 -18.73
C ARG A 137 7.25 -5.50 -18.25
N LEU A 138 6.31 -5.38 -17.33
CA LEU A 138 5.93 -4.10 -16.73
C LEU A 138 6.96 -3.67 -15.69
N VAL A 139 6.83 -2.44 -15.23
CA VAL A 139 7.74 -1.72 -14.31
C VAL A 139 8.49 -2.62 -13.31
N PRO A 140 9.79 -2.92 -13.49
CA PRO A 140 10.52 -3.90 -12.66
C PRO A 140 10.52 -3.57 -11.16
N SER A 141 10.48 -2.28 -10.79
CA SER A 141 10.42 -1.87 -9.37
C SER A 141 9.16 -2.36 -8.67
N TRP A 142 8.02 -2.42 -9.35
CA TRP A 142 6.77 -2.96 -8.79
C TRP A 142 6.83 -4.49 -8.63
N ALA A 143 7.42 -5.19 -9.61
CA ALA A 143 7.65 -6.63 -9.50
C ALA A 143 8.57 -6.96 -8.31
N ASN A 144 9.68 -6.23 -8.17
CA ASN A 144 10.60 -6.39 -7.05
C ASN A 144 9.94 -6.06 -5.71
N PHE A 145 9.14 -5.01 -5.64
CA PHE A 145 8.40 -4.67 -4.43
C PHE A 145 7.39 -5.77 -4.05
N SER A 146 6.67 -6.32 -5.02
CA SER A 146 5.78 -7.47 -4.79
C SER A 146 6.53 -8.70 -4.27
N LYS A 147 7.77 -8.94 -4.71
CA LYS A 147 8.64 -10.00 -4.18
C LYS A 147 9.05 -9.75 -2.72
N VAL A 148 9.27 -8.50 -2.33
CA VAL A 148 9.51 -8.15 -0.92
C VAL A 148 8.26 -8.38 -0.08
N GLY A 149 7.07 -8.00 -0.58
CA GLY A 149 5.78 -8.30 0.06
C GLY A 149 5.53 -9.80 0.21
N LEU A 150 5.86 -10.59 -0.82
CA LEU A 150 5.80 -12.06 -0.75
C LEU A 150 6.70 -12.62 0.34
N ALA A 151 7.95 -12.17 0.42
CA ALA A 151 8.89 -12.59 1.46
C ALA A 151 8.38 -12.24 2.86
N ARG A 152 7.80 -11.04 3.04
CA ARG A 152 7.14 -10.61 4.27
C ARG A 152 6.04 -11.59 4.69
N SER A 153 5.16 -11.97 3.76
CA SER A 153 4.08 -12.92 4.03
C SER A 153 4.59 -14.32 4.35
N LYS A 154 5.65 -14.78 3.66
CA LYS A 154 6.31 -16.06 3.95
C LYS A 154 6.84 -16.12 5.39
N VAL A 155 7.57 -15.09 5.83
CA VAL A 155 8.13 -15.03 7.19
C VAL A 155 7.02 -15.09 8.24
N MET A 156 5.95 -14.32 8.05
CA MET A 156 4.80 -14.34 8.97
C MET A 156 4.05 -15.68 8.95
N ASN A 157 4.08 -16.38 7.83
CA ASN A 157 3.55 -17.74 7.69
C ASN A 157 4.53 -18.82 8.19
N LYS A 158 5.61 -18.41 8.88
CA LYS A 158 6.65 -19.29 9.45
C LYS A 158 7.46 -20.08 8.40
N GLU A 159 7.46 -19.64 7.17
CA GLU A 159 8.32 -20.17 6.13
C GLU A 159 9.72 -19.53 6.25
N ARG A 160 10.78 -20.34 6.19
CA ARG A 160 12.17 -19.88 6.42
C ARG A 160 12.95 -19.67 5.11
N ASP A 161 12.35 -19.96 3.97
CA ASP A 161 12.97 -19.82 2.66
C ASP A 161 12.88 -18.36 2.17
N VAL A 162 13.67 -17.47 2.79
CA VAL A 162 13.78 -16.06 2.42
C VAL A 162 15.24 -15.70 2.21
N ASN A 163 15.57 -15.29 0.98
CA ASN A 163 16.91 -14.85 0.61
C ASN A 163 17.05 -13.34 0.83
N LEU A 164 17.68 -12.95 1.96
CA LEU A 164 17.85 -11.55 2.36
C LEU A 164 18.65 -10.75 1.32
N GLU A 165 19.71 -11.32 0.72
CA GLU A 165 20.51 -10.59 -0.29
C GLU A 165 19.71 -10.22 -1.53
N SER A 166 18.74 -11.07 -1.91
CA SER A 166 17.78 -10.72 -2.97
C SER A 166 16.93 -9.52 -2.59
N LEU A 167 16.44 -9.44 -1.33
CA LEU A 167 15.64 -8.32 -0.85
C LEU A 167 16.43 -7.00 -0.86
N TYR A 168 17.69 -7.04 -0.41
CA TYR A 168 18.59 -5.89 -0.45
C TYR A 168 18.85 -5.43 -1.88
N THR A 169 19.02 -6.38 -2.80
CA THR A 169 19.19 -6.10 -4.22
C THR A 169 17.93 -5.45 -4.81
N TYR A 170 16.74 -5.91 -4.45
CA TYR A 170 15.47 -5.28 -4.89
C TYR A 170 15.35 -3.83 -4.40
N SER A 171 15.75 -3.56 -3.16
CA SER A 171 15.79 -2.20 -2.62
C SER A 171 16.81 -1.32 -3.38
N ARG A 172 18.04 -1.80 -3.57
CA ARG A 172 19.11 -1.06 -4.31
C ARG A 172 18.71 -0.75 -5.76
N ASN A 173 18.01 -1.66 -6.41
CA ASN A 173 17.59 -1.52 -7.81
C ASN A 173 16.28 -0.77 -8.00
N ASN A 174 15.63 -0.31 -6.92
CA ASN A 174 14.40 0.45 -7.02
C ASN A 174 14.63 1.80 -7.73
N LYS A 175 13.79 2.09 -8.75
CA LYS A 175 13.80 3.34 -9.52
C LYS A 175 12.59 4.23 -9.23
N VAL A 176 11.70 3.80 -8.34
CA VAL A 176 10.41 4.45 -8.07
C VAL A 176 10.42 5.02 -6.67
N LYS A 177 10.57 6.35 -6.55
CA LYS A 177 10.73 7.05 -5.26
C LYS A 177 9.60 6.76 -4.26
N VAL A 178 8.34 6.64 -4.71
CA VAL A 178 7.20 6.37 -3.82
C VAL A 178 7.25 4.98 -3.19
N LEU A 179 8.09 4.08 -3.69
CA LEU A 179 8.27 2.72 -3.15
C LEU A 179 9.47 2.61 -2.22
N GLU A 180 10.33 3.62 -2.15
CA GLU A 180 11.63 3.55 -1.47
C GLU A 180 11.46 3.22 0.03
N GLY A 181 10.76 4.06 0.78
CA GLY A 181 10.53 3.85 2.21
C GLY A 181 9.68 2.60 2.46
N TRP A 182 8.68 2.37 1.61
CA TRP A 182 7.80 1.21 1.74
C TRP A 182 8.54 -0.13 1.60
N ILE A 183 9.46 -0.27 0.62
CA ILE A 183 10.35 -1.44 0.48
C ILE A 183 11.22 -1.60 1.73
N GLN A 184 11.82 -0.50 2.20
CA GLN A 184 12.70 -0.49 3.37
C GLN A 184 11.95 -0.91 4.64
N ARG A 185 10.73 -0.43 4.85
CA ARG A 185 9.86 -0.86 5.95
C ARG A 185 9.60 -2.37 5.92
N TYR A 186 9.25 -2.92 4.75
CA TYR A 186 8.99 -4.35 4.63
C TYR A 186 10.24 -5.19 4.92
N ILE A 187 11.42 -4.75 4.50
CA ILE A 187 12.69 -5.41 4.85
C ILE A 187 12.91 -5.36 6.36
N GLY A 188 12.70 -4.21 6.99
CA GLY A 188 12.79 -4.07 8.44
C GLY A 188 11.83 -5.02 9.17
N GLU A 189 10.59 -5.13 8.72
CA GLU A 189 9.60 -6.04 9.31
C GLU A 189 9.95 -7.52 9.10
N ILE A 190 10.49 -7.89 7.95
CA ILE A 190 11.02 -9.24 7.69
C ILE A 190 12.12 -9.56 8.69
N LEU A 191 13.11 -8.69 8.85
CA LEU A 191 14.23 -8.88 9.75
C LEU A 191 13.80 -8.99 11.22
N MET A 192 12.78 -8.22 11.64
CA MET A 192 12.19 -8.32 12.98
C MET A 192 11.53 -9.68 13.25
N ASN A 193 11.11 -10.41 12.22
CA ASN A 193 10.30 -11.62 12.37
C ASN A 193 11.03 -12.90 11.92
N ILE A 194 12.24 -12.78 11.36
CA ILE A 194 13.01 -13.95 10.92
C ILE A 194 13.76 -14.57 12.10
N ASP A 195 14.48 -13.80 12.89
CA ASP A 195 15.10 -14.17 14.16
C ASP A 195 15.61 -12.93 14.94
N ASP A 196 15.93 -13.10 16.22
CA ASP A 196 16.34 -12.00 17.11
C ASP A 196 17.73 -11.42 16.77
N ARG A 197 18.58 -12.14 16.03
CA ARG A 197 19.93 -11.69 15.64
C ARG A 197 19.89 -10.50 14.69
N HIS A 198 18.80 -10.33 13.96
CA HIS A 198 18.62 -9.25 12.98
C HIS A 198 17.97 -7.98 13.57
N THR A 199 17.74 -7.91 14.89
CA THR A 199 17.04 -6.77 15.52
C THR A 199 17.71 -5.42 15.23
N SER A 200 19.04 -5.34 15.31
CA SER A 200 19.78 -4.10 15.01
C SER A 200 19.72 -3.71 13.54
N GLU A 201 19.76 -4.69 12.67
CA GLU A 201 19.62 -4.47 11.22
C GLU A 201 18.20 -4.06 10.84
N ALA A 202 17.19 -4.65 11.48
CA ALA A 202 15.79 -4.27 11.34
C ALA A 202 15.58 -2.79 11.72
N GLU A 203 16.15 -2.36 12.85
CA GLU A 203 16.11 -0.97 13.29
C GLU A 203 16.69 -0.03 12.22
N HIS A 204 17.84 -0.36 11.67
CA HIS A 204 18.47 0.44 10.61
C HIS A 204 17.58 0.56 9.36
N TRP A 205 16.92 -0.53 8.93
CA TRP A 205 16.03 -0.50 7.78
C TRP A 205 14.76 0.31 8.04
N ILE A 206 14.20 0.25 9.26
CA ILE A 206 13.04 1.05 9.65
C ILE A 206 13.41 2.54 9.68
N GLN A 207 14.57 2.91 10.21
CA GLN A 207 15.05 4.30 10.19
C GLN A 207 15.21 4.81 8.76
N LYS A 208 15.79 4.03 7.86
CA LYS A 208 15.87 4.37 6.42
C LYS A 208 14.49 4.58 5.81
N ALA A 209 13.49 3.76 6.17
CA ALA A 209 12.12 3.94 5.69
C ALA A 209 11.55 5.29 6.13
N ILE A 210 11.69 5.63 7.40
CA ILE A 210 11.26 6.93 7.96
C ILE A 210 11.94 8.09 7.21
N GLU A 211 13.25 8.03 7.03
CA GLU A 211 14.00 9.08 6.32
C GLU A 211 13.56 9.21 4.85
N ALA A 212 13.34 8.09 4.17
CA ALA A 212 12.90 8.08 2.78
C ALA A 212 11.49 8.65 2.64
N ASP A 213 10.55 8.25 3.50
CA ASP A 213 9.16 8.69 3.42
C ASP A 213 8.99 10.14 3.86
N GLN A 214 9.78 10.64 4.83
CA GLN A 214 9.88 12.06 5.14
C GLN A 214 10.40 12.87 3.96
N ARG A 215 11.53 12.45 3.37
CA ARG A 215 12.16 13.13 2.20
C ARG A 215 11.22 13.17 1.00
N ASN A 216 10.49 12.08 0.76
CA ASN A 216 9.58 11.93 -0.37
C ASN A 216 8.15 12.42 -0.06
N ARG A 217 7.88 12.87 1.17
CA ARG A 217 6.57 13.35 1.66
C ARG A 217 5.46 12.30 1.53
N MET A 218 5.79 11.04 1.84
CA MET A 218 4.87 9.89 1.81
C MET A 218 4.21 9.75 3.18
N MET A 219 3.24 10.62 3.50
CA MET A 219 2.74 10.77 4.87
C MET A 219 2.05 9.50 5.40
N PHE A 220 1.16 8.87 4.64
CA PHE A 220 0.51 7.64 5.10
C PHE A 220 1.50 6.48 5.32
N PRO A 221 2.43 6.16 4.40
CA PRO A 221 3.54 5.24 4.65
C PRO A 221 4.39 5.61 5.88
N LEU A 222 4.70 6.88 6.09
CA LEU A 222 5.45 7.36 7.26
C LEU A 222 4.75 7.02 8.59
N GLY A 223 3.42 7.15 8.66
CA GLY A 223 2.65 6.70 9.82
C GLY A 223 2.81 5.20 10.09
N LYS A 224 2.83 4.39 9.02
CA LYS A 224 3.08 2.94 9.11
C LYS A 224 4.50 2.63 9.56
N ASP A 225 5.49 3.43 9.15
CA ASP A 225 6.88 3.27 9.58
C ASP A 225 7.04 3.51 11.08
N TYR A 226 6.45 4.58 11.60
CA TYR A 226 6.47 4.87 13.04
C TYR A 226 5.72 3.81 13.85
N ALA A 227 4.62 3.27 13.35
CA ALA A 227 3.92 2.16 14.01
C ALA A 227 4.79 0.90 14.09
N LEU A 228 5.51 0.56 13.00
CA LEU A 228 6.46 -0.56 13.02
C LEU A 228 7.66 -0.30 13.94
N TYR A 229 8.15 0.94 13.98
CA TYR A 229 9.26 1.32 14.87
C TYR A 229 8.85 1.23 16.34
N ALA A 230 7.61 1.56 16.67
CA ALA A 230 7.05 1.35 18.00
C ALA A 230 7.01 -0.13 18.39
N GLU A 231 6.59 -1.01 17.49
CA GLU A 231 6.59 -2.45 17.73
C GLU A 231 8.01 -2.99 17.96
N LEU A 232 9.01 -2.50 17.24
CA LEU A 232 10.41 -2.85 17.49
C LEU A 232 10.84 -2.45 18.92
N PHE A 233 10.56 -1.23 19.36
CA PHE A 233 10.92 -0.78 20.73
C PHE A 233 10.15 -1.53 21.82
N LYS A 234 8.89 -1.88 21.55
CA LYS A 234 8.12 -2.75 22.44
C LYS A 234 8.81 -4.12 22.63
N ARG A 235 9.28 -4.74 21.56
CA ARG A 235 10.05 -6.01 21.63
C ARG A 235 11.39 -5.85 22.36
N LYS A 236 12.03 -4.69 22.22
CA LYS A 236 13.27 -4.36 22.97
C LYS A 236 13.02 -4.01 24.45
N GLY A 237 11.77 -3.91 24.90
CA GLY A 237 11.39 -3.53 26.26
C GLY A 237 11.45 -2.02 26.53
N ASP A 238 11.73 -1.18 25.53
CA ASP A 238 11.77 0.27 25.63
C ASP A 238 10.36 0.87 25.45
N ARG A 239 9.59 0.83 26.53
CA ARG A 239 8.20 1.32 26.55
C ARG A 239 8.08 2.79 26.18
N LEU A 240 9.00 3.63 26.65
CA LEU A 240 8.94 5.08 26.40
C LEU A 240 9.07 5.39 24.91
N LYS A 241 10.05 4.79 24.24
CA LYS A 241 10.20 4.96 22.79
C LYS A 241 9.06 4.32 22.01
N ALA A 242 8.51 3.20 22.47
CA ALA A 242 7.34 2.61 21.84
C ALA A 242 6.13 3.55 21.88
N GLN A 243 5.85 4.16 23.04
CA GLN A 243 4.78 5.16 23.22
C GLN A 243 5.00 6.40 22.34
N GLU A 244 6.24 6.94 22.34
CA GLU A 244 6.59 8.12 21.52
C GLU A 244 6.33 7.86 20.03
N ASN A 245 6.77 6.70 19.52
CA ASN A 245 6.60 6.38 18.09
C ASN A 245 5.14 6.06 17.73
N LEU A 246 4.36 5.41 18.62
CA LEU A 246 2.92 5.27 18.43
C LEU A 246 2.21 6.63 18.44
N GLY A 247 2.60 7.55 19.30
CA GLY A 247 2.07 8.92 19.30
C GLY A 247 2.27 9.61 17.96
N LYS A 248 3.50 9.55 17.40
CA LYS A 248 3.80 10.08 16.05
C LYS A 248 2.96 9.41 14.97
N ALA A 249 2.80 8.08 15.02
CA ALA A 249 1.97 7.36 14.05
C ALA A 249 0.51 7.81 14.11
N ILE A 250 -0.06 7.96 15.30
CA ILE A 250 -1.44 8.42 15.53
C ILE A 250 -1.65 9.83 14.97
N GLU A 251 -0.75 10.77 15.25
CA GLU A 251 -0.82 12.13 14.72
C GLU A 251 -0.84 12.14 13.19
N ILE A 252 0.11 11.43 12.57
CA ILE A 252 0.20 11.32 11.12
C ILE A 252 -1.07 10.66 10.52
N PHE A 253 -1.58 9.58 11.11
CA PHE A 253 -2.80 8.94 10.63
C PHE A 253 -4.02 9.87 10.74
N LYS A 254 -4.11 10.70 11.82
CA LYS A 254 -5.16 11.71 11.97
C LYS A 254 -5.05 12.77 10.87
N GLU A 255 -3.87 13.31 10.62
CA GLU A 255 -3.63 14.26 9.53
C GLU A 255 -3.97 13.69 8.15
N CYS A 256 -3.73 12.41 7.94
CA CYS A 256 -4.08 11.72 6.70
C CYS A 256 -5.58 11.41 6.54
N GLY A 257 -6.37 11.44 7.62
CA GLY A 257 -7.75 10.94 7.64
C GLY A 257 -7.83 9.42 7.57
N ALA A 258 -6.84 8.72 8.13
CA ALA A 258 -6.71 7.26 8.12
C ALA A 258 -7.34 6.64 9.39
N ASP A 259 -8.63 6.86 9.62
CA ASP A 259 -9.32 6.66 10.90
C ASP A 259 -9.18 5.24 11.48
N GLY A 260 -9.27 4.20 10.65
CA GLY A 260 -9.12 2.82 11.11
C GLY A 260 -7.70 2.52 11.61
N TRP A 261 -6.67 3.18 11.04
CA TRP A 261 -5.30 3.08 11.51
C TRP A 261 -5.07 3.86 12.81
N VAL A 262 -5.76 5.00 12.99
CA VAL A 262 -5.80 5.72 14.27
C VAL A 262 -6.32 4.79 15.36
N VAL A 263 -7.49 4.19 15.16
CA VAL A 263 -8.11 3.27 16.13
C VAL A 263 -7.19 2.08 16.46
N LYS A 264 -6.52 1.52 15.45
CA LYS A 264 -5.57 0.42 15.65
C LYS A 264 -4.39 0.87 16.51
N ALA A 265 -3.75 2.00 16.19
CA ALA A 265 -2.60 2.51 16.91
C ALA A 265 -2.94 2.98 18.34
N GLU A 266 -4.12 3.58 18.56
CA GLU A 266 -4.61 3.97 19.90
C GLU A 266 -4.85 2.73 20.79
N LYS A 267 -5.37 1.64 20.23
CA LYS A 267 -5.49 0.36 20.97
C LYS A 267 -4.13 -0.21 21.35
N GLU A 268 -3.17 -0.17 20.44
CA GLU A 268 -1.80 -0.63 20.74
C GLU A 268 -1.13 0.25 21.81
N LEU A 269 -1.33 1.57 21.77
CA LEU A 269 -0.81 2.50 22.78
C LEU A 269 -1.39 2.20 24.16
N ALA A 270 -2.70 1.95 24.25
CA ALA A 270 -3.37 1.61 25.52
C ALA A 270 -2.87 0.29 26.14
N MET A 271 -2.30 -0.63 25.35
CA MET A 271 -1.74 -1.90 25.86
C MET A 271 -0.34 -1.76 26.43
N ILE A 272 0.36 -0.67 26.18
CA ILE A 272 1.73 -0.41 26.66
C ILE A 272 1.81 0.75 27.67
N THR A 273 0.70 1.44 27.92
CA THR A 273 0.53 2.38 29.05
C THR A 273 0.20 1.64 30.31
#